data_a59380b16b43da36885292ef8eb495a9
#
_entry.id   a59380b16b43da36885292ef8eb495a9
#
_cell.length_a   1.000
_cell.length_b   1.000
_cell.length_c   1.000
_cell.angle_alpha   90.00
_cell.angle_beta   90.00
_cell.angle_gamma   90.00
#
_symmetry.space_group_name_H-M   'P 1'
#
loop_
_entity.id
_entity.type
_entity.pdbx_description
1 polymer ?
#
loop_
_entity_poly.entity_id
_entity_poly.type
_entity_poly.pdbx_seq_one_letter_code
_entity_poly.pdbx_strand_id
1 'polypeptide(L)'
;LAYTAIAVALQVLAGIFTQFYLGRSRIGSFAEASWLGMLVVAIALVVGLVFSVFSPSFPRGVAIILPPLALVLMATGRFLFRTLIDSRSRASRDGAIPALVYGAGNAGYQVAQLLALAEEPPYRIVGFVDDAKGKRNLRINGHRVLGSGDELVKIAKEHHAEVVILAISSASTSLIQHLSDECSDNGIELMVIPPLREMVGGQVTMGSLRKLNVADLLGRRPIKTDLSAIADYITGKTVLVTGAGGSIGSELAVQAHRLGPSKLVLLDRDESALHGVQLALYGNGLLDTDDMVLCDIRDEEALREVFETHRPDVVFHAAALKHLPMLERFPLEGWKTNVLGTRNVLAAAHAVGVERFVNISTDKAAAATSVLGRTKRLAERLTAWYAMQYGIPYLSVRFGNVLGSRGSVLISFRSQIEKGGPVTVTHPDVTRYFMTIPEACELVLQSGAIGRPGDVLVLDMGEPVKILDVAKRMIAESKKDIEIHFTGLRHGEKMHEVLFSGAEAGEPSEHPLISEVQVPPLDPELVPAAPTEEDGRSPLDSAVAPPRTQLTIEHVRLAEASLIGGRE
;
A
#
# COMPACT_ATOMS: atom_id res chain seq x y z
N LEU A 1 -37.63 45.35 -34.31
CA LEU A 1 -37.27 44.18 -35.12
C LEU A 1 -35.79 44.24 -35.55
N ALA A 2 -35.32 45.33 -36.21
CA ALA A 2 -33.94 45.43 -36.71
C ALA A 2 -32.90 45.29 -35.58
N TYR A 3 -33.09 45.94 -34.43
CA TYR A 3 -32.20 45.79 -33.25
C TYR A 3 -32.08 44.34 -32.81
N THR A 4 -33.21 43.64 -32.66
CA THR A 4 -33.22 42.26 -32.21
C THR A 4 -32.55 41.31 -33.21
N ALA A 5 -32.81 41.52 -34.52
CA ALA A 5 -32.22 40.71 -35.57
C ALA A 5 -30.69 40.85 -35.61
N ILE A 6 -30.18 42.08 -35.52
CA ILE A 6 -28.73 42.37 -35.50
C ILE A 6 -28.11 41.81 -34.21
N ALA A 7 -28.71 41.99 -33.06
CA ALA A 7 -28.21 41.46 -31.80
C ALA A 7 -28.13 39.91 -31.81
N VAL A 8 -29.15 39.23 -32.35
CA VAL A 8 -29.13 37.76 -32.52
C VAL A 8 -28.08 37.32 -33.49
N ALA A 9 -27.93 37.97 -34.63
CA ALA A 9 -26.90 37.65 -35.63
C ALA A 9 -25.47 37.79 -35.06
N LEU A 10 -25.22 38.89 -34.31
CA LEU A 10 -23.96 39.09 -33.63
C LEU A 10 -23.71 38.08 -32.51
N GLN A 11 -24.75 37.70 -31.78
CA GLN A 11 -24.65 36.67 -30.73
C GLN A 11 -24.25 35.31 -31.34
N VAL A 12 -24.85 34.90 -32.46
CA VAL A 12 -24.51 33.66 -33.15
C VAL A 12 -23.09 33.70 -33.70
N LEU A 13 -22.74 34.77 -34.42
CA LEU A 13 -21.40 34.95 -34.97
C LEU A 13 -20.31 34.96 -33.89
N ALA A 14 -20.52 35.73 -32.84
CA ALA A 14 -19.57 35.80 -31.73
C ALA A 14 -19.48 34.44 -30.99
N GLY A 15 -20.58 33.71 -30.84
CA GLY A 15 -20.60 32.37 -30.25
C GLY A 15 -19.82 31.34 -31.11
N ILE A 16 -19.89 31.43 -32.43
CA ILE A 16 -19.11 30.60 -33.37
C ILE A 16 -17.63 30.97 -33.29
N PHE A 17 -17.32 32.27 -33.35
CA PHE A 17 -15.94 32.76 -33.37
C PHE A 17 -15.19 32.46 -32.08
N THR A 18 -15.88 32.53 -30.94
CA THR A 18 -15.32 32.19 -29.63
C THR A 18 -15.36 30.69 -29.34
N GLN A 19 -15.81 29.86 -30.30
CA GLN A 19 -16.03 28.42 -30.14
C GLN A 19 -16.97 28.06 -28.98
N PHE A 20 -17.79 28.99 -28.55
CA PHE A 20 -18.71 28.81 -27.42
C PHE A 20 -19.75 27.72 -27.68
N TYR A 21 -20.23 27.59 -28.92
CA TYR A 21 -21.19 26.54 -29.35
C TYR A 21 -20.51 25.24 -29.79
N LEU A 22 -19.16 25.19 -29.81
CA LEU A 22 -18.37 24.03 -30.24
C LEU A 22 -17.78 23.22 -29.07
N GLY A 23 -18.37 23.34 -27.89
CA GLY A 23 -18.02 22.46 -26.76
C GLY A 23 -16.87 22.94 -25.87
N ARG A 24 -16.50 24.23 -25.90
CA ARG A 24 -15.45 24.82 -25.06
C ARG A 24 -15.73 24.71 -23.55
N SER A 25 -17.00 24.67 -23.15
CA SER A 25 -17.43 24.57 -21.75
C SER A 25 -18.56 23.56 -21.63
N ARG A 26 -18.64 22.86 -20.47
CA ARG A 26 -19.79 21.98 -20.20
C ARG A 26 -21.06 22.80 -20.09
N ILE A 27 -22.13 22.37 -20.78
CA ILE A 27 -23.44 23.01 -20.76
C ILE A 27 -23.96 23.07 -19.31
N GLY A 28 -24.29 24.30 -18.84
CA GLY A 28 -24.75 24.56 -17.48
C GLY A 28 -23.64 24.69 -16.44
N SER A 29 -22.38 24.90 -16.84
CA SER A 29 -21.29 25.26 -15.93
C SER A 29 -21.31 26.75 -15.58
N PHE A 30 -20.73 27.12 -14.42
CA PHE A 30 -20.57 28.52 -14.02
C PHE A 30 -19.70 29.30 -15.04
N ALA A 31 -18.68 28.66 -15.58
CA ALA A 31 -17.82 29.24 -16.62
C ALA A 31 -18.63 29.55 -17.91
N GLU A 32 -19.51 28.63 -18.33
CA GLU A 32 -20.40 28.86 -19.47
C GLU A 32 -21.37 30.02 -19.22
N ALA A 33 -22.01 30.04 -18.05
CA ALA A 33 -22.96 31.10 -17.67
C ALA A 33 -22.27 32.47 -17.62
N SER A 34 -21.05 32.56 -17.10
CA SER A 34 -20.26 33.80 -17.03
C SER A 34 -19.89 34.31 -18.41
N TRP A 35 -19.42 33.44 -19.31
CA TRP A 35 -19.12 33.79 -20.69
C TRP A 35 -20.35 34.22 -21.47
N LEU A 36 -21.47 33.51 -21.32
CA LEU A 36 -22.76 33.88 -21.92
C LEU A 36 -23.19 35.26 -21.46
N GLY A 37 -23.11 35.54 -20.14
CA GLY A 37 -23.44 36.84 -19.58
C GLY A 37 -22.58 37.97 -20.14
N MET A 38 -21.26 37.78 -20.16
CA MET A 38 -20.33 38.77 -20.73
C MET A 38 -20.59 39.05 -22.21
N LEU A 39 -20.85 38.00 -23.00
CA LEU A 39 -21.11 38.13 -24.43
C LEU A 39 -22.43 38.89 -24.71
N VAL A 40 -23.50 38.55 -24.01
CA VAL A 40 -24.81 39.23 -24.14
C VAL A 40 -24.69 40.71 -23.75
N VAL A 41 -23.98 41.01 -22.65
CA VAL A 41 -23.76 42.40 -22.20
C VAL A 41 -22.94 43.18 -23.22
N ALA A 42 -21.83 42.62 -23.71
CA ALA A 42 -20.96 43.28 -24.68
C ALA A 42 -21.72 43.60 -25.98
N ILE A 43 -22.51 42.64 -26.51
CA ILE A 43 -23.31 42.86 -27.72
C ILE A 43 -24.38 43.90 -27.48
N ALA A 44 -25.05 43.85 -26.33
CA ALA A 44 -26.08 44.82 -25.98
C ALA A 44 -25.56 46.26 -25.90
N LEU A 45 -24.36 46.43 -25.33
CA LEU A 45 -23.68 47.75 -25.26
C LEU A 45 -23.36 48.26 -26.67
N VAL A 46 -22.74 47.42 -27.49
CA VAL A 46 -22.34 47.82 -28.88
C VAL A 46 -23.60 48.17 -29.71
N VAL A 47 -24.58 47.27 -29.78
CA VAL A 47 -25.76 47.48 -30.62
C VAL A 47 -26.63 48.62 -30.05
N GLY A 48 -26.77 48.71 -28.74
CA GLY A 48 -27.49 49.79 -28.06
C GLY A 48 -26.88 51.16 -28.34
N LEU A 49 -25.54 51.28 -28.29
CA LEU A 49 -24.82 52.51 -28.62
C LEU A 49 -25.03 52.91 -30.08
N VAL A 50 -24.85 51.97 -31.04
CA VAL A 50 -25.07 52.21 -32.47
C VAL A 50 -26.50 52.70 -32.76
N PHE A 51 -27.51 52.02 -32.23
CA PHE A 51 -28.92 52.42 -32.43
C PHE A 51 -29.25 53.75 -31.73
N SER A 52 -28.67 54.06 -30.59
CA SER A 52 -28.91 55.36 -29.90
C SER A 52 -28.30 56.55 -30.67
N VAL A 53 -27.24 56.34 -31.45
CA VAL A 53 -26.56 57.38 -32.27
C VAL A 53 -27.24 57.55 -33.63
N PHE A 54 -27.55 56.43 -34.34
CA PHE A 54 -28.01 56.47 -35.71
C PHE A 54 -29.54 56.41 -35.88
N SER A 55 -30.30 56.20 -34.80
CA SER A 55 -31.78 56.11 -34.86
C SER A 55 -32.43 56.93 -33.75
N PRO A 56 -32.73 58.21 -33.95
CA PRO A 56 -33.28 59.11 -32.92
C PRO A 56 -34.63 58.65 -32.35
N SER A 57 -35.39 57.84 -33.10
CA SER A 57 -36.68 57.28 -32.67
C SER A 57 -36.54 55.94 -31.93
N PHE A 58 -35.35 55.45 -31.63
CA PHE A 58 -35.12 54.18 -30.94
C PHE A 58 -35.48 54.27 -29.46
N PRO A 59 -36.43 53.44 -28.97
CA PRO A 59 -36.83 53.51 -27.56
C PRO A 59 -35.69 52.96 -26.68
N ARG A 60 -35.01 53.82 -25.90
CA ARG A 60 -33.88 53.47 -25.02
C ARG A 60 -34.21 52.35 -24.03
N GLY A 61 -35.48 52.22 -23.63
CA GLY A 61 -35.93 51.12 -22.76
C GLY A 61 -35.74 49.72 -23.38
N VAL A 62 -35.78 49.61 -24.71
CA VAL A 62 -35.59 48.32 -25.40
C VAL A 62 -34.14 47.85 -25.22
N ALA A 63 -33.14 48.73 -25.30
CA ALA A 63 -31.72 48.41 -25.07
C ALA A 63 -31.45 47.94 -23.65
N ILE A 64 -32.24 48.33 -22.68
CA ILE A 64 -32.05 47.99 -21.26
C ILE A 64 -32.80 46.68 -20.91
N ILE A 65 -33.98 46.43 -21.47
CA ILE A 65 -34.86 45.31 -21.08
C ILE A 65 -34.50 44.02 -21.86
N LEU A 66 -34.15 44.13 -23.16
CA LEU A 66 -33.92 42.95 -24.00
C LEU A 66 -32.70 42.10 -23.55
N PRO A 67 -31.55 42.64 -23.15
CA PRO A 67 -30.41 41.84 -22.73
C PRO A 67 -30.66 40.92 -21.53
N PRO A 68 -31.20 41.40 -20.40
CA PRO A 68 -31.51 40.51 -19.28
C PRO A 68 -32.58 39.48 -19.64
N LEU A 69 -33.60 39.85 -20.45
CA LEU A 69 -34.61 38.92 -20.92
C LEU A 69 -33.99 37.81 -21.79
N ALA A 70 -33.11 38.18 -22.72
CA ALA A 70 -32.38 37.21 -23.56
C ALA A 70 -31.52 36.28 -22.72
N LEU A 71 -30.84 36.81 -21.71
CA LEU A 71 -30.02 36.01 -20.80
C LEU A 71 -30.85 34.97 -20.04
N VAL A 72 -32.00 35.38 -19.49
CA VAL A 72 -32.93 34.49 -18.80
C VAL A 72 -33.46 33.40 -19.73
N LEU A 73 -33.87 33.74 -20.94
CA LEU A 73 -34.39 32.77 -21.92
C LEU A 73 -33.31 31.77 -22.34
N MET A 74 -32.07 32.24 -22.60
CA MET A 74 -30.96 31.37 -22.96
C MET A 74 -30.55 30.45 -21.81
N ALA A 75 -30.48 30.95 -20.57
CA ALA A 75 -30.20 30.16 -19.39
C ALA A 75 -31.26 29.10 -19.12
N THR A 76 -32.54 29.48 -19.25
CA THR A 76 -33.68 28.58 -19.08
C THR A 76 -33.67 27.45 -20.13
N GLY A 77 -33.44 27.80 -21.42
CA GLY A 77 -33.33 26.80 -22.49
C GLY A 77 -32.22 25.79 -22.25
N ARG A 78 -31.04 26.25 -21.79
CA ARG A 78 -29.93 25.37 -21.44
C ARG A 78 -30.21 24.50 -20.20
N PHE A 79 -30.87 25.07 -19.20
CA PHE A 79 -31.30 24.32 -18.03
C PHE A 79 -32.28 23.21 -18.40
N LEU A 80 -33.29 23.50 -19.21
CA LEU A 80 -34.26 22.51 -19.71
C LEU A 80 -33.59 21.42 -20.53
N PHE A 81 -32.71 21.80 -21.47
CA PHE A 81 -31.95 20.85 -22.29
C PHE A 81 -31.10 19.91 -21.41
N ARG A 82 -30.38 20.45 -20.41
CA ARG A 82 -29.63 19.65 -19.45
C ARG A 82 -30.54 18.70 -18.65
N THR A 83 -31.66 19.19 -18.16
CA THR A 83 -32.63 18.37 -17.41
C THR A 83 -33.20 17.22 -18.25
N LEU A 84 -33.43 17.45 -19.54
CA LEU A 84 -33.89 16.41 -20.48
C LEU A 84 -32.80 15.36 -20.75
N ILE A 85 -31.53 15.77 -20.91
CA ILE A 85 -30.41 14.83 -21.07
C ILE A 85 -30.22 14.02 -19.80
N ASP A 86 -30.18 14.68 -18.63
CA ASP A 86 -30.02 14.02 -17.34
C ASP A 86 -31.18 13.04 -17.04
N SER A 87 -32.40 13.33 -17.52
CA SER A 87 -33.55 12.42 -17.35
C SER A 87 -33.44 11.17 -18.25
N ARG A 88 -32.90 11.31 -19.47
CA ARG A 88 -32.67 10.17 -20.38
C ARG A 88 -31.55 9.25 -19.86
N SER A 89 -30.53 9.79 -19.24
CA SER A 89 -29.47 9.00 -18.60
C SER A 89 -29.96 8.20 -17.39
N ARG A 90 -31.07 8.61 -16.77
CA ARG A 90 -31.69 7.87 -15.65
C ARG A 90 -32.46 6.63 -16.08
N ALA A 91 -33.01 6.60 -17.27
CA ALA A 91 -33.80 5.47 -17.79
C ALA A 91 -32.95 4.25 -18.19
N SER A 92 -31.63 4.40 -18.35
CA SER A 92 -30.69 3.31 -18.70
C SER A 92 -30.10 2.56 -17.50
N ARG A 93 -30.62 2.76 -16.25
CA ARG A 93 -30.05 2.23 -15.01
C ARG A 93 -30.83 1.07 -14.39
N ASP A 94 -31.69 0.41 -15.14
CA ASP A 94 -32.61 -0.65 -14.65
C ASP A 94 -31.93 -1.98 -14.30
N GLY A 95 -30.59 -2.07 -14.25
CA GLY A 95 -29.85 -3.25 -13.81
C GLY A 95 -28.82 -2.97 -12.73
N ALA A 96 -28.65 -1.71 -12.31
CA ALA A 96 -27.60 -1.33 -11.35
C ALA A 96 -28.00 -1.61 -9.89
N ILE A 97 -27.11 -2.21 -9.11
CA ILE A 97 -27.32 -2.58 -7.72
C ILE A 97 -27.53 -1.30 -6.87
N PRO A 98 -28.59 -1.22 -6.03
CA PRO A 98 -28.82 -0.07 -5.16
C PRO A 98 -27.72 0.04 -4.10
N ALA A 99 -27.03 1.19 -4.05
CA ALA A 99 -25.92 1.43 -3.15
C ALA A 99 -26.11 2.70 -2.31
N LEU A 100 -25.79 2.61 -1.03
CA LEU A 100 -25.72 3.73 -0.09
C LEU A 100 -24.26 4.14 0.08
N VAL A 101 -23.94 5.44 0.00
CA VAL A 101 -22.57 5.93 0.14
C VAL A 101 -22.36 6.46 1.55
N TYR A 102 -21.43 5.87 2.30
CA TYR A 102 -21.02 6.35 3.62
C TYR A 102 -19.85 7.32 3.48
N GLY A 103 -20.11 8.59 3.78
CA GLY A 103 -19.17 9.71 3.63
C GLY A 103 -19.60 10.67 2.52
N ALA A 104 -20.11 11.84 2.92
CA ALA A 104 -20.51 12.95 2.04
C ALA A 104 -19.39 14.02 1.95
N GLY A 105 -18.15 13.57 1.82
CA GLY A 105 -16.95 14.38 1.61
C GLY A 105 -16.45 14.33 0.17
N ASN A 106 -15.18 14.72 -0.05
CA ASN A 106 -14.57 14.72 -1.39
C ASN A 106 -14.57 13.32 -2.04
N ALA A 107 -14.27 12.27 -1.29
CA ALA A 107 -14.28 10.91 -1.81
C ALA A 107 -15.70 10.47 -2.22
N GLY A 108 -16.71 10.76 -1.40
CA GLY A 108 -18.11 10.49 -1.75
C GLY A 108 -18.58 11.28 -2.98
N TYR A 109 -18.15 12.52 -3.12
CA TYR A 109 -18.41 13.31 -4.33
C TYR A 109 -17.78 12.68 -5.58
N GLN A 110 -16.52 12.21 -5.49
CA GLN A 110 -15.83 11.53 -6.58
C GLN A 110 -16.53 10.23 -6.99
N VAL A 111 -16.97 9.41 -6.02
CA VAL A 111 -17.77 8.20 -6.28
C VAL A 111 -19.05 8.53 -7.01
N ALA A 112 -19.78 9.54 -6.54
CA ALA A 112 -21.03 9.96 -7.18
C ALA A 112 -20.80 10.47 -8.60
N GLN A 113 -19.71 11.18 -8.84
CA GLN A 113 -19.36 11.67 -10.16
C GLN A 113 -18.95 10.51 -11.10
N LEU A 114 -18.15 9.57 -10.59
CA LEU A 114 -17.72 8.39 -11.33
C LEU A 114 -18.92 7.54 -11.80
N LEU A 115 -19.83 7.21 -10.87
CA LEU A 115 -21.03 6.43 -11.18
C LEU A 115 -22.02 7.19 -12.07
N ALA A 116 -22.02 8.53 -12.02
CA ALA A 116 -22.87 9.35 -12.89
C ALA A 116 -22.35 9.42 -14.33
N LEU A 117 -21.04 9.30 -14.55
CA LEU A 117 -20.38 9.39 -15.86
C LEU A 117 -20.22 8.03 -16.56
N ALA A 118 -20.38 6.92 -15.84
CA ALA A 118 -20.30 5.59 -16.42
C ALA A 118 -21.50 5.32 -17.33
N GLU A 119 -21.27 4.72 -18.50
CA GLU A 119 -22.33 4.32 -19.44
C GLU A 119 -23.21 3.23 -18.83
N GLU A 120 -22.60 2.24 -18.18
CA GLU A 120 -23.27 1.16 -17.45
C GLU A 120 -22.71 1.09 -16.01
N PRO A 121 -23.23 1.92 -15.08
CA PRO A 121 -22.77 1.90 -13.71
C PRO A 121 -23.20 0.60 -13.01
N PRO A 122 -22.30 -0.14 -12.34
CA PRO A 122 -22.64 -1.34 -11.60
C PRO A 122 -23.51 -1.03 -10.37
N TYR A 123 -23.41 0.20 -9.86
CA TYR A 123 -24.13 0.66 -8.67
C TYR A 123 -24.97 1.91 -8.95
N ARG A 124 -26.16 1.95 -8.34
CA ARG A 124 -27.05 3.10 -8.36
C ARG A 124 -27.14 3.71 -6.96
N ILE A 125 -26.65 4.93 -6.80
CA ILE A 125 -26.68 5.62 -5.50
C ILE A 125 -28.14 5.91 -5.13
N VAL A 126 -28.57 5.44 -3.93
CA VAL A 126 -29.89 5.75 -3.34
C VAL A 126 -29.80 6.94 -2.39
N GLY A 127 -28.64 7.19 -1.78
CA GLY A 127 -28.40 8.32 -0.89
C GLY A 127 -27.03 8.28 -0.26
N PHE A 128 -26.76 9.24 0.61
CA PHE A 128 -25.54 9.35 1.40
C PHE A 128 -25.84 9.22 2.89
N VAL A 129 -24.85 8.76 3.64
CA VAL A 129 -24.82 8.78 5.11
C VAL A 129 -23.55 9.49 5.55
N ASP A 130 -23.62 10.40 6.53
CA ASP A 130 -22.45 11.13 7.05
C ASP A 130 -22.72 11.56 8.49
N ASP A 131 -21.75 11.37 9.39
CA ASP A 131 -21.89 11.69 10.81
C ASP A 131 -21.81 13.19 11.11
N ALA A 132 -21.29 13.98 10.19
CA ALA A 132 -21.17 15.41 10.35
C ALA A 132 -22.56 16.10 10.27
N LYS A 133 -23.03 16.60 11.41
CA LYS A 133 -24.35 17.28 11.54
C LYS A 133 -24.57 18.40 10.51
N GLY A 134 -23.51 19.09 10.11
CA GLY A 134 -23.58 20.18 9.12
C GLY A 134 -23.89 19.72 7.70
N LYS A 135 -23.81 18.41 7.40
CA LYS A 135 -24.04 17.85 6.07
C LYS A 135 -25.44 17.25 5.86
N ARG A 136 -26.29 17.21 6.89
CA ARG A 136 -27.62 16.58 6.82
C ARG A 136 -28.52 17.08 5.68
N ASN A 137 -28.34 18.33 5.23
CA ASN A 137 -29.11 18.91 4.14
C ASN A 137 -28.36 18.95 2.80
N LEU A 138 -27.16 18.37 2.75
CA LEU A 138 -26.31 18.38 1.57
C LEU A 138 -26.92 17.48 0.48
N ARG A 139 -26.80 17.93 -0.77
CA ARG A 139 -27.09 17.11 -1.96
C ARG A 139 -25.85 17.00 -2.82
N ILE A 140 -25.47 15.78 -3.14
CA ILE A 140 -24.33 15.46 -4.00
C ILE A 140 -24.85 14.79 -5.27
N ASN A 141 -24.66 15.39 -6.42
CA ASN A 141 -25.18 14.93 -7.71
C ASN A 141 -26.69 14.58 -7.68
N GLY A 142 -27.48 15.37 -6.91
CA GLY A 142 -28.92 15.18 -6.76
C GLY A 142 -29.34 14.21 -5.64
N HIS A 143 -28.43 13.42 -5.08
CA HIS A 143 -28.71 12.50 -3.97
C HIS A 143 -28.54 13.21 -2.61
N ARG A 144 -29.44 12.92 -1.66
CA ARG A 144 -29.47 13.56 -0.32
C ARG A 144 -28.61 12.78 0.66
N VAL A 145 -28.12 13.47 1.70
CA VAL A 145 -27.67 12.84 2.94
C VAL A 145 -28.92 12.46 3.73
N LEU A 146 -29.11 11.16 3.97
CA LEU A 146 -30.33 10.58 4.54
C LEU A 146 -30.26 10.48 6.07
N GLY A 147 -29.06 10.36 6.65
CA GLY A 147 -28.85 10.26 8.09
C GLY A 147 -27.39 10.10 8.49
N SER A 148 -27.15 9.70 9.73
CA SER A 148 -25.85 9.38 10.31
C SER A 148 -25.52 7.89 10.22
N GLY A 149 -24.27 7.52 10.54
CA GLY A 149 -23.81 6.14 10.58
C GLY A 149 -24.62 5.24 11.51
N ASP A 150 -25.05 5.75 12.66
CA ASP A 150 -25.90 5.00 13.62
C ASP A 150 -27.24 4.56 13.02
N GLU A 151 -27.68 5.19 11.93
CA GLU A 151 -28.93 4.87 11.23
C GLU A 151 -28.68 4.07 9.94
N LEU A 152 -27.45 3.65 9.65
CA LEU A 152 -27.02 3.05 8.38
C LEU A 152 -27.90 1.89 7.94
N VAL A 153 -28.05 0.86 8.79
CA VAL A 153 -28.84 -0.35 8.45
C VAL A 153 -30.31 -0.03 8.25
N LYS A 154 -30.86 0.85 9.07
CA LYS A 154 -32.24 1.30 8.94
C LYS A 154 -32.47 1.99 7.57
N ILE A 155 -31.59 2.93 7.23
CA ILE A 155 -31.65 3.66 5.94
C ILE A 155 -31.44 2.71 4.77
N ALA A 156 -30.50 1.78 4.88
CA ALA A 156 -30.24 0.78 3.84
C ALA A 156 -31.48 -0.07 3.56
N LYS A 157 -32.16 -0.55 4.61
CA LYS A 157 -33.40 -1.32 4.48
C LYS A 157 -34.57 -0.49 3.90
N GLU A 158 -34.74 0.75 4.37
CA GLU A 158 -35.79 1.66 3.87
C GLU A 158 -35.63 1.99 2.38
N HIS A 159 -34.39 2.07 1.91
CA HIS A 159 -34.07 2.40 0.52
C HIS A 159 -33.67 1.19 -0.34
N HIS A 160 -33.83 -0.03 0.19
CA HIS A 160 -33.47 -1.29 -0.48
C HIS A 160 -32.03 -1.29 -0.99
N ALA A 161 -31.09 -0.71 -0.22
CA ALA A 161 -29.67 -0.73 -0.58
C ALA A 161 -29.08 -2.11 -0.28
N GLU A 162 -28.50 -2.73 -1.28
CA GLU A 162 -27.82 -4.02 -1.19
C GLU A 162 -26.32 -3.85 -0.90
N VAL A 163 -25.78 -2.65 -1.20
CA VAL A 163 -24.36 -2.32 -1.07
C VAL A 163 -24.20 -1.02 -0.29
N VAL A 164 -23.21 -0.99 0.60
CA VAL A 164 -22.69 0.23 1.23
C VAL A 164 -21.31 0.50 0.67
N ILE A 165 -21.07 1.70 0.16
CA ILE A 165 -19.76 2.14 -0.34
C ILE A 165 -19.16 3.09 0.68
N LEU A 166 -18.11 2.65 1.41
CA LEU A 166 -17.37 3.48 2.35
C LEU A 166 -16.45 4.43 1.59
N ALA A 167 -16.85 5.71 1.55
CA ALA A 167 -16.18 6.79 0.83
C ALA A 167 -15.47 7.77 1.79
N ILE A 168 -14.69 7.22 2.73
CA ILE A 168 -13.87 7.97 3.68
C ILE A 168 -12.43 7.50 3.52
N SER A 169 -11.57 8.32 2.93
CA SER A 169 -10.16 8.00 2.63
C SER A 169 -9.29 7.78 3.88
N SER A 170 -9.73 8.24 5.04
CA SER A 170 -9.04 8.14 6.34
C SER A 170 -9.93 7.48 7.40
N ALA A 171 -10.77 6.52 7.01
CA ALA A 171 -11.61 5.79 7.94
C ALA A 171 -10.75 5.06 9.00
N SER A 172 -11.15 5.16 10.28
CA SER A 172 -10.49 4.39 11.33
C SER A 172 -10.82 2.91 11.19
N THR A 173 -9.93 2.06 11.66
CA THR A 173 -10.16 0.60 11.68
C THR A 173 -11.40 0.21 12.44
N SER A 174 -11.60 0.85 13.59
CA SER A 174 -12.78 0.60 14.40
C SER A 174 -14.07 0.91 13.63
N LEU A 175 -14.09 1.98 12.83
CA LEU A 175 -15.21 2.29 11.96
C LEU A 175 -15.39 1.24 10.86
N ILE A 176 -14.30 0.84 10.19
CA ILE A 176 -14.34 -0.18 9.13
C ILE A 176 -14.83 -1.52 9.70
N GLN A 177 -14.32 -1.93 10.86
CA GLN A 177 -14.74 -3.15 11.55
C GLN A 177 -16.22 -3.09 11.93
N HIS A 178 -16.64 -2.01 12.61
CA HIS A 178 -18.02 -1.81 13.00
C HIS A 178 -18.98 -1.88 11.81
N LEU A 179 -18.68 -1.15 10.74
CA LEU A 179 -19.51 -1.15 9.52
C LEU A 179 -19.52 -2.52 8.84
N SER A 180 -18.39 -3.22 8.85
CA SER A 180 -18.31 -4.56 8.26
C SER A 180 -19.17 -5.57 9.02
N ASP A 181 -19.12 -5.56 10.35
CA ASP A 181 -19.91 -6.45 11.19
C ASP A 181 -21.41 -6.13 11.03
N GLU A 182 -21.77 -4.85 11.12
CA GLU A 182 -23.14 -4.38 10.97
C GLU A 182 -23.74 -4.67 9.57
N CYS A 183 -22.96 -4.46 8.50
CA CYS A 183 -23.38 -4.80 7.14
C CYS A 183 -23.53 -6.31 6.96
N SER A 184 -22.56 -7.10 7.44
CA SER A 184 -22.56 -8.56 7.34
C SER A 184 -23.77 -9.19 8.04
N ASP A 185 -24.06 -8.77 9.28
CA ASP A 185 -25.20 -9.25 10.07
C ASP A 185 -26.56 -8.97 9.40
N ASN A 186 -26.61 -7.97 8.53
CA ASN A 186 -27.82 -7.58 7.84
C ASN A 186 -27.84 -7.95 6.34
N GLY A 187 -26.87 -8.73 5.85
CA GLY A 187 -26.78 -9.20 4.47
C GLY A 187 -26.47 -8.10 3.45
N ILE A 188 -25.91 -6.97 3.88
CA ILE A 188 -25.50 -5.84 3.05
C ILE A 188 -24.02 -6.01 2.68
N GLU A 189 -23.65 -5.82 1.42
CA GLU A 189 -22.27 -5.89 0.99
C GLU A 189 -21.52 -4.57 1.27
N LEU A 190 -20.36 -4.63 1.93
CA LEU A 190 -19.52 -3.45 2.16
C LEU A 190 -18.41 -3.36 1.10
N MET A 191 -18.42 -2.25 0.35
CA MET A 191 -17.36 -1.87 -0.60
C MET A 191 -16.54 -0.72 -0.01
N VAL A 192 -15.25 -0.71 -0.32
CA VAL A 192 -14.33 0.35 0.14
C VAL A 192 -13.63 1.00 -1.04
N ILE A 193 -13.28 2.27 -0.86
CA ILE A 193 -12.34 2.97 -1.72
C ILE A 193 -10.96 2.80 -1.11
N PRO A 194 -9.95 2.31 -1.87
CA PRO A 194 -8.58 2.27 -1.38
C PRO A 194 -8.08 3.67 -0.99
N PRO A 195 -7.09 3.77 -0.10
CA PRO A 195 -6.43 5.03 0.21
C PRO A 195 -5.96 5.75 -1.06
N LEU A 196 -6.00 7.07 -1.07
CA LEU A 196 -5.62 7.93 -2.23
C LEU A 196 -4.25 7.58 -2.86
N ARG A 197 -3.34 6.98 -2.09
CA ARG A 197 -2.00 6.57 -2.54
C ARG A 197 -1.99 5.33 -3.43
N GLU A 198 -2.95 4.43 -3.28
CA GLU A 198 -3.10 3.25 -4.12
C GLU A 198 -3.76 3.59 -5.47
N MET A 199 -4.22 4.83 -5.62
CA MET A 199 -4.91 5.29 -6.82
C MET A 199 -3.92 5.94 -7.79
N VAL A 200 -3.78 5.39 -8.98
CA VAL A 200 -2.97 5.98 -10.06
C VAL A 200 -3.52 7.36 -10.41
N GLY A 201 -2.71 8.41 -10.17
CA GLY A 201 -3.12 9.80 -10.43
C GLY A 201 -4.07 10.42 -9.40
N GLY A 202 -4.29 9.79 -8.23
CA GLY A 202 -5.12 10.35 -7.14
C GLY A 202 -6.61 10.46 -7.44
N GLN A 203 -7.10 9.83 -8.51
CA GLN A 203 -8.51 9.84 -8.89
C GLN A 203 -9.17 8.48 -8.64
N VAL A 204 -10.40 8.50 -8.14
CA VAL A 204 -11.22 7.29 -8.00
C VAL A 204 -11.63 6.81 -9.39
N THR A 205 -11.32 5.56 -9.72
CA THR A 205 -11.76 4.87 -10.94
C THR A 205 -12.77 3.78 -10.60
N MET A 206 -13.48 3.24 -11.59
CA MET A 206 -14.40 2.11 -11.35
C MET A 206 -13.69 0.89 -10.76
N GLY A 207 -12.45 0.63 -11.18
CA GLY A 207 -11.61 -0.43 -10.63
C GLY A 207 -11.12 -0.16 -9.19
N SER A 208 -11.26 1.07 -8.69
CA SER A 208 -10.93 1.42 -7.31
C SER A 208 -12.00 0.98 -6.30
N LEU A 209 -13.25 0.75 -6.74
CA LEU A 209 -14.29 0.20 -5.88
C LEU A 209 -14.08 -1.29 -5.73
N ARG A 210 -13.72 -1.75 -4.54
CA ARG A 210 -13.48 -3.16 -4.26
C ARG A 210 -14.15 -3.61 -2.98
N LYS A 211 -14.39 -4.90 -2.88
CA LYS A 211 -14.85 -5.50 -1.61
C LYS A 211 -13.83 -5.27 -0.52
N LEU A 212 -14.31 -5.16 0.70
CA LEU A 212 -13.46 -5.11 1.88
C LEU A 212 -12.57 -6.35 1.90
N ASN A 213 -11.28 -6.18 2.13
CA ASN A 213 -10.35 -7.27 2.33
C ASN A 213 -9.80 -7.28 3.77
N VAL A 214 -9.16 -8.37 4.16
CA VAL A 214 -8.58 -8.50 5.50
C VAL A 214 -7.56 -7.40 5.81
N ALA A 215 -6.88 -6.84 4.81
CA ALA A 215 -5.91 -5.76 5.01
C ALA A 215 -6.58 -4.46 5.49
N ASP A 216 -7.76 -4.14 4.98
CA ASP A 216 -8.51 -2.94 5.37
C ASP A 216 -8.92 -2.95 6.86
N LEU A 217 -9.01 -4.14 7.42
CA LEU A 217 -9.44 -4.39 8.81
C LEU A 217 -8.32 -4.28 9.83
N LEU A 218 -7.08 -4.26 9.36
CA LEU A 218 -5.90 -4.21 10.22
C LEU A 218 -5.52 -2.79 10.64
N GLY A 219 -6.23 -1.77 10.14
CA GLY A 219 -6.18 -0.42 10.64
C GLY A 219 -4.88 0.30 10.58
N ARG A 220 -4.18 0.11 9.54
CA ARG A 220 -2.89 0.71 9.40
C ARG A 220 -2.98 2.20 9.02
N ARG A 221 -2.15 3.00 9.69
CA ARG A 221 -1.98 4.42 9.35
C ARG A 221 -1.24 4.54 8.03
N PRO A 222 -1.58 5.54 7.19
CA PRO A 222 -0.81 5.82 6.00
C PRO A 222 0.65 6.10 6.35
N ILE A 223 1.58 5.38 5.71
CA ILE A 223 3.02 5.56 5.89
C ILE A 223 3.42 6.87 5.23
N LYS A 224 4.25 7.64 5.92
CA LYS A 224 4.95 8.81 5.35
C LYS A 224 6.40 8.40 5.14
N THR A 225 6.76 7.99 3.95
CA THR A 225 8.15 7.69 3.57
C THR A 225 8.83 8.93 3.03
N ASP A 226 10.10 9.08 3.32
CA ASP A 226 10.97 10.07 2.68
C ASP A 226 11.51 9.49 1.38
N LEU A 227 10.77 9.72 0.29
CA LEU A 227 11.13 9.25 -1.04
C LEU A 227 12.47 9.83 -1.52
N SER A 228 12.87 11.03 -1.07
CA SER A 228 14.15 11.63 -1.46
C SER A 228 15.31 10.89 -0.81
N ALA A 229 15.25 10.61 0.48
CA ALA A 229 16.27 9.86 1.20
C ALA A 229 16.42 8.42 0.66
N ILE A 230 15.32 7.79 0.24
CA ILE A 230 15.36 6.46 -0.40
C ILE A 230 15.99 6.56 -1.80
N ALA A 231 15.61 7.57 -2.58
CA ALA A 231 16.15 7.77 -3.93
C ALA A 231 17.66 8.01 -3.89
N ASP A 232 18.17 8.72 -2.91
CA ASP A 232 19.60 9.07 -2.77
C ASP A 232 20.53 7.86 -2.74
N TYR A 233 20.08 6.69 -2.22
CA TYR A 233 20.94 5.51 -2.19
C TYR A 233 20.56 4.43 -3.22
N ILE A 234 19.50 4.61 -4.01
CA ILE A 234 19.03 3.65 -5.03
C ILE A 234 19.19 4.19 -6.44
N THR A 235 18.85 5.47 -6.67
CA THR A 235 18.87 6.06 -8.02
C THR A 235 20.27 6.04 -8.62
N GLY A 236 20.39 5.48 -9.83
CA GLY A 236 21.66 5.36 -10.54
C GLY A 236 22.64 4.30 -9.96
N LYS A 237 22.26 3.57 -8.92
CA LYS A 237 23.05 2.50 -8.30
C LYS A 237 22.74 1.14 -8.92
N THR A 238 23.68 0.21 -8.80
CA THR A 238 23.43 -1.22 -9.06
C THR A 238 22.84 -1.85 -7.80
N VAL A 239 21.59 -2.29 -7.89
CA VAL A 239 20.85 -2.90 -6.78
C VAL A 239 20.72 -4.40 -7.02
N LEU A 240 21.07 -5.21 -6.02
CA LEU A 240 20.89 -6.66 -6.05
C LEU A 240 19.89 -7.09 -4.99
N VAL A 241 18.90 -7.89 -5.40
CA VAL A 241 17.89 -8.49 -4.50
C VAL A 241 18.06 -10.00 -4.51
N THR A 242 18.43 -10.59 -3.37
CA THR A 242 18.45 -12.05 -3.20
C THR A 242 17.08 -12.54 -2.75
N GLY A 243 16.69 -13.75 -3.17
CA GLY A 243 15.34 -14.24 -2.90
C GLY A 243 14.28 -13.41 -3.66
N ALA A 244 14.66 -12.90 -4.83
CA ALA A 244 13.84 -11.99 -5.65
C ALA A 244 12.51 -12.61 -6.07
N GLY A 245 12.44 -13.93 -6.22
CA GLY A 245 11.19 -14.67 -6.50
C GLY A 245 10.26 -14.80 -5.30
N GLY A 246 10.72 -14.50 -4.07
CA GLY A 246 9.93 -14.51 -2.85
C GLY A 246 8.93 -13.36 -2.78
N SER A 247 7.96 -13.42 -1.84
CA SER A 247 6.93 -12.39 -1.70
C SER A 247 7.48 -11.02 -1.32
N ILE A 248 8.53 -10.96 -0.49
CA ILE A 248 9.19 -9.71 -0.11
C ILE A 248 10.18 -9.28 -1.19
N GLY A 249 11.02 -10.21 -1.68
CA GLY A 249 12.02 -9.88 -2.70
C GLY A 249 11.40 -9.35 -3.99
N SER A 250 10.29 -9.94 -4.46
CA SER A 250 9.61 -9.48 -5.67
C SER A 250 9.01 -8.07 -5.51
N GLU A 251 8.43 -7.77 -4.37
CA GLU A 251 7.88 -6.44 -4.10
C GLU A 251 9.00 -5.40 -3.91
N LEU A 252 10.08 -5.74 -3.20
CA LEU A 252 11.27 -4.89 -3.10
C LEU A 252 11.84 -4.57 -4.49
N ALA A 253 11.91 -5.58 -5.38
CA ALA A 253 12.36 -5.38 -6.74
C ALA A 253 11.45 -4.39 -7.51
N VAL A 254 10.12 -4.54 -7.39
CA VAL A 254 9.15 -3.63 -8.03
C VAL A 254 9.27 -2.21 -7.49
N GLN A 255 9.41 -2.04 -6.17
CA GLN A 255 9.53 -0.70 -5.58
C GLN A 255 10.89 -0.07 -5.89
N ALA A 256 11.99 -0.83 -5.80
CA ALA A 256 13.32 -0.34 -6.16
C ALA A 256 13.42 0.06 -7.64
N HIS A 257 12.80 -0.73 -8.54
CA HIS A 257 12.75 -0.42 -9.97
C HIS A 257 12.16 0.98 -10.27
N ARG A 258 11.12 1.36 -9.52
CA ARG A 258 10.45 2.67 -9.67
C ARG A 258 11.34 3.86 -9.28
N LEU A 259 12.40 3.61 -8.51
CA LEU A 259 13.36 4.62 -8.05
C LEU A 259 14.54 4.83 -9.03
N GLY A 260 14.54 4.15 -10.18
CA GLY A 260 15.49 4.35 -11.24
C GLY A 260 16.94 3.91 -10.93
N PRO A 261 17.16 2.68 -10.44
CA PRO A 261 18.52 2.13 -10.34
C PRO A 261 19.15 2.05 -11.74
N SER A 262 20.48 2.14 -11.84
CA SER A 262 21.21 1.93 -13.10
C SER A 262 21.11 0.48 -13.58
N LYS A 263 21.07 -0.46 -12.63
CA LYS A 263 20.89 -1.89 -12.86
C LYS A 263 20.16 -2.51 -11.65
N LEU A 264 19.21 -3.40 -11.93
CA LEU A 264 18.49 -4.17 -10.89
C LEU A 264 18.73 -5.66 -11.11
N VAL A 265 19.57 -6.27 -10.28
CA VAL A 265 19.94 -7.68 -10.35
C VAL A 265 19.04 -8.50 -9.44
N LEU A 266 18.38 -9.51 -9.99
CA LEU A 266 17.38 -10.34 -9.33
C LEU A 266 17.90 -11.77 -9.20
N LEU A 267 18.29 -12.15 -7.99
CA LEU A 267 18.86 -13.45 -7.69
C LEU A 267 17.87 -14.33 -6.95
N ASP A 268 17.60 -15.49 -7.46
CA ASP A 268 16.86 -16.57 -6.79
C ASP A 268 17.34 -17.94 -7.28
N ARG A 269 17.06 -18.99 -6.51
CA ARG A 269 17.29 -20.38 -6.92
C ARG A 269 16.07 -21.01 -7.59
N ASP A 270 14.92 -20.33 -7.60
CA ASP A 270 13.67 -20.78 -8.21
C ASP A 270 13.46 -20.05 -9.54
N GLU A 271 13.72 -20.76 -10.64
CA GLU A 271 13.55 -20.29 -12.02
C GLU A 271 12.12 -19.76 -12.28
N SER A 272 11.11 -20.53 -11.86
CA SER A 272 9.71 -20.14 -12.08
C SER A 272 9.34 -18.88 -11.32
N ALA A 273 9.92 -18.69 -10.15
CA ALA A 273 9.73 -17.48 -9.36
C ALA A 273 10.40 -16.25 -10.00
N LEU A 274 11.60 -16.40 -10.57
CA LEU A 274 12.28 -15.34 -11.35
C LEU A 274 11.47 -14.95 -12.58
N HIS A 275 10.96 -15.91 -13.34
CA HIS A 275 10.06 -15.65 -14.47
C HIS A 275 8.85 -14.80 -14.05
N GLY A 276 8.22 -15.13 -12.91
CA GLY A 276 7.10 -14.36 -12.38
C GLY A 276 7.45 -12.92 -12.04
N VAL A 277 8.65 -12.66 -11.52
CA VAL A 277 9.13 -11.30 -11.21
C VAL A 277 9.44 -10.52 -12.48
N GLN A 278 10.08 -11.14 -13.47
CA GLN A 278 10.34 -10.50 -14.76
C GLN A 278 9.04 -10.07 -15.44
N LEU A 279 8.03 -10.96 -15.44
CA LEU A 279 6.72 -10.65 -15.98
C LEU A 279 6.06 -9.45 -15.26
N ALA A 280 6.20 -9.38 -13.94
CA ALA A 280 5.66 -8.27 -13.14
C ALA A 280 6.36 -6.93 -13.41
N LEU A 281 7.69 -6.94 -13.64
CA LEU A 281 8.49 -5.74 -13.87
C LEU A 281 8.40 -5.22 -15.30
N TYR A 282 8.51 -6.14 -16.28
CA TYR A 282 8.72 -5.77 -17.69
C TYR A 282 7.55 -6.18 -18.60
N GLY A 283 6.54 -6.87 -18.08
CA GLY A 283 5.38 -7.33 -18.86
C GLY A 283 5.67 -8.50 -19.81
N ASN A 284 6.90 -9.06 -19.76
CA ASN A 284 7.30 -10.24 -20.51
C ASN A 284 8.14 -11.18 -19.62
N GLY A 285 8.26 -12.45 -20.01
CA GLY A 285 8.98 -13.48 -19.27
C GLY A 285 10.07 -14.14 -20.12
N LEU A 286 10.83 -13.35 -20.90
CA LEU A 286 11.82 -13.88 -21.84
C LEU A 286 13.06 -14.44 -21.15
N LEU A 287 13.41 -13.96 -19.94
CA LEU A 287 14.61 -14.35 -19.16
C LEU A 287 15.92 -14.26 -19.96
N ASP A 288 15.99 -13.30 -20.88
CA ASP A 288 17.07 -13.10 -21.83
C ASP A 288 18.04 -11.97 -21.43
N THR A 289 17.92 -11.48 -20.20
CA THR A 289 18.73 -10.40 -19.67
C THR A 289 19.67 -10.89 -18.56
N ASP A 290 20.88 -10.30 -18.47
CA ASP A 290 21.91 -10.70 -17.49
C ASP A 290 21.59 -10.32 -16.05
N ASP A 291 20.49 -9.64 -15.80
CA ASP A 291 20.03 -9.23 -14.47
C ASP A 291 19.13 -10.26 -13.78
N MET A 292 18.67 -11.29 -14.50
CA MET A 292 17.96 -12.46 -13.95
C MET A 292 18.95 -13.57 -13.62
N VAL A 293 19.31 -13.69 -12.34
CA VAL A 293 20.38 -14.58 -11.89
C VAL A 293 19.81 -15.81 -11.18
N LEU A 294 19.98 -16.98 -11.80
CA LEU A 294 19.65 -18.26 -11.19
C LEU A 294 20.85 -18.77 -10.35
N CYS A 295 20.80 -18.55 -9.04
CA CYS A 295 21.87 -18.92 -8.11
C CYS A 295 21.32 -19.29 -6.73
N ASP A 296 21.91 -20.32 -6.11
CA ASP A 296 21.63 -20.66 -4.70
C ASP A 296 22.66 -19.96 -3.79
N ILE A 297 22.21 -19.17 -2.82
CA ILE A 297 23.08 -18.48 -1.87
C ILE A 297 23.96 -19.42 -1.02
N ARG A 298 23.67 -20.72 -1.00
CA ARG A 298 24.49 -21.74 -0.33
C ARG A 298 25.74 -22.13 -1.11
N ASP A 299 25.75 -21.84 -2.41
CA ASP A 299 26.91 -22.03 -3.29
C ASP A 299 27.78 -20.78 -3.25
N GLU A 300 28.85 -20.86 -2.44
CA GLU A 300 29.75 -19.74 -2.17
C GLU A 300 30.51 -19.29 -3.42
N GLU A 301 30.93 -20.25 -4.28
CA GLU A 301 31.71 -19.95 -5.47
C GLU A 301 30.85 -19.28 -6.54
N ALA A 302 29.71 -19.86 -6.86
CA ALA A 302 28.76 -19.29 -7.82
C ALA A 302 28.29 -17.89 -7.36
N LEU A 303 28.04 -17.71 -6.06
CA LEU A 303 27.61 -16.44 -5.49
C LEU A 303 28.73 -15.38 -5.61
N ARG A 304 29.99 -15.75 -5.35
CA ARG A 304 31.14 -14.87 -5.53
C ARG A 304 31.26 -14.38 -6.97
N GLU A 305 31.15 -15.28 -7.96
CA GLU A 305 31.16 -14.90 -9.39
C GLU A 305 30.05 -13.92 -9.75
N VAL A 306 28.83 -14.10 -9.22
CA VAL A 306 27.71 -13.17 -9.41
C VAL A 306 28.07 -11.78 -8.89
N PHE A 307 28.61 -11.69 -7.67
CA PHE A 307 28.95 -10.39 -7.07
C PHE A 307 30.12 -9.72 -7.79
N GLU A 308 31.15 -10.45 -8.21
CA GLU A 308 32.25 -9.94 -9.01
C GLU A 308 31.80 -9.41 -10.38
N THR A 309 30.85 -10.11 -11.02
CA THR A 309 30.30 -9.74 -12.34
C THR A 309 29.42 -8.49 -12.27
N HIS A 310 28.51 -8.44 -11.29
CA HIS A 310 27.49 -7.38 -11.21
C HIS A 310 27.92 -6.18 -10.36
N ARG A 311 28.84 -6.35 -9.42
CA ARG A 311 29.37 -5.32 -8.50
C ARG A 311 28.27 -4.43 -7.94
N PRO A 312 27.31 -5.00 -7.16
CA PRO A 312 26.22 -4.22 -6.63
C PRO A 312 26.71 -3.18 -5.61
N ASP A 313 26.10 -1.99 -5.67
CA ASP A 313 26.29 -0.93 -4.66
C ASP A 313 25.38 -1.19 -3.44
N VAL A 314 24.18 -1.70 -3.71
CA VAL A 314 23.14 -1.94 -2.68
C VAL A 314 22.64 -3.38 -2.76
N VAL A 315 22.51 -4.04 -1.62
CA VAL A 315 21.98 -5.40 -1.53
C VAL A 315 20.78 -5.46 -0.58
N PHE A 316 19.66 -5.99 -1.07
CA PHE A 316 18.52 -6.42 -0.26
C PHE A 316 18.53 -7.94 -0.15
N HIS A 317 18.84 -8.45 1.05
CA HIS A 317 18.94 -9.89 1.30
C HIS A 317 17.63 -10.44 1.84
N ALA A 318 16.73 -10.90 0.93
CA ALA A 318 15.43 -11.48 1.28
C ALA A 318 15.38 -13.01 1.12
N ALA A 319 16.46 -13.65 0.68
CA ALA A 319 16.55 -15.11 0.55
C ALA A 319 16.58 -15.78 1.92
N ALA A 320 15.56 -16.58 2.24
CA ALA A 320 15.48 -17.36 3.47
C ALA A 320 14.42 -18.47 3.39
N LEU A 321 14.59 -19.51 4.18
CA LEU A 321 13.51 -20.45 4.52
C LEU A 321 12.71 -19.88 5.70
N LYS A 322 11.37 -19.90 5.62
CA LYS A 322 10.49 -19.21 6.58
C LYS A 322 9.40 -20.07 7.23
N HIS A 323 9.18 -21.29 6.75
CA HIS A 323 8.11 -22.13 7.27
C HIS A 323 8.53 -22.85 8.55
N LEU A 324 8.07 -22.32 9.70
CA LEU A 324 8.42 -22.79 11.03
C LEU A 324 8.30 -24.32 11.17
N PRO A 325 7.17 -25.00 10.84
CA PRO A 325 7.08 -26.44 11.03
C PRO A 325 8.06 -27.26 10.19
N MET A 326 8.42 -26.75 9.02
CA MET A 326 9.43 -27.41 8.17
C MET A 326 10.82 -27.27 8.74
N LEU A 327 11.15 -26.11 9.29
CA LEU A 327 12.44 -25.84 9.90
C LEU A 327 12.62 -26.58 11.23
N GLU A 328 11.58 -26.75 12.02
CA GLU A 328 11.64 -27.61 13.22
C GLU A 328 11.91 -29.08 12.85
N ARG A 329 11.38 -29.53 11.72
CA ARG A 329 11.61 -30.90 11.22
C ARG A 329 12.95 -31.05 10.52
N PHE A 330 13.44 -29.99 9.84
CA PHE A 330 14.66 -30.00 9.05
C PHE A 330 15.58 -28.83 9.45
N PRO A 331 16.11 -28.80 10.68
CA PRO A 331 16.86 -27.65 11.21
C PRO A 331 18.12 -27.36 10.41
N LEU A 332 18.79 -28.38 9.87
CA LEU A 332 19.99 -28.22 9.04
C LEU A 332 19.74 -27.44 7.75
N GLU A 333 18.56 -27.54 7.15
CA GLU A 333 18.23 -26.75 5.97
C GLU A 333 18.06 -25.26 6.32
N GLY A 334 17.48 -24.97 7.51
CA GLY A 334 17.46 -23.62 8.07
C GLY A 334 18.87 -23.07 8.32
N TRP A 335 19.76 -23.90 8.89
CA TRP A 335 21.16 -23.53 9.12
C TRP A 335 21.86 -23.18 7.80
N LYS A 336 21.84 -24.10 6.83
CA LYS A 336 22.50 -23.92 5.53
C LYS A 336 22.00 -22.68 4.79
N THR A 337 20.69 -22.43 4.80
CA THR A 337 20.12 -21.33 4.02
C THR A 337 20.18 -20.02 4.79
N ASN A 338 19.65 -19.98 6.03
CA ASN A 338 19.45 -18.72 6.74
C ASN A 338 20.73 -18.24 7.46
N VAL A 339 21.68 -19.15 7.79
CA VAL A 339 22.93 -18.79 8.47
C VAL A 339 24.09 -18.82 7.49
N LEU A 340 24.43 -19.98 6.92
CA LEU A 340 25.58 -20.09 6.01
C LEU A 340 25.33 -19.30 4.71
N GLY A 341 24.12 -19.37 4.16
CA GLY A 341 23.75 -18.58 2.98
C GLY A 341 23.88 -17.07 3.24
N THR A 342 23.41 -16.58 4.39
CA THR A 342 23.58 -15.16 4.76
C THR A 342 25.06 -14.81 4.95
N ARG A 343 25.86 -15.68 5.59
CA ARG A 343 27.30 -15.50 5.70
C ARG A 343 27.98 -15.36 4.34
N ASN A 344 27.64 -16.24 3.39
CA ASN A 344 28.19 -16.20 2.04
C ASN A 344 27.82 -14.89 1.31
N VAL A 345 26.56 -14.45 1.41
CA VAL A 345 26.09 -13.19 0.79
C VAL A 345 26.82 -11.98 1.40
N LEU A 346 27.00 -11.94 2.73
CA LEU A 346 27.74 -10.88 3.41
C LEU A 346 29.21 -10.85 3.00
N ALA A 347 29.86 -12.03 2.91
CA ALA A 347 31.26 -12.14 2.49
C ALA A 347 31.43 -11.67 1.03
N ALA A 348 30.57 -12.10 0.12
CA ALA A 348 30.60 -11.68 -1.28
C ALA A 348 30.32 -10.17 -1.42
N ALA A 349 29.34 -9.63 -0.66
CA ALA A 349 29.03 -8.22 -0.64
C ALA A 349 30.22 -7.36 -0.18
N HIS A 350 30.86 -7.78 0.92
CA HIS A 350 32.04 -7.08 1.43
C HIS A 350 33.23 -7.15 0.46
N ALA A 351 33.46 -8.29 -0.18
CA ALA A 351 34.58 -8.48 -1.11
C ALA A 351 34.53 -7.55 -2.33
N VAL A 352 33.35 -7.17 -2.80
CA VAL A 352 33.17 -6.26 -3.94
C VAL A 352 32.91 -4.80 -3.53
N GLY A 353 32.84 -4.51 -2.22
CA GLY A 353 32.68 -3.17 -1.68
C GLY A 353 31.25 -2.65 -1.73
N VAL A 354 30.25 -3.51 -1.47
CA VAL A 354 28.84 -3.08 -1.36
C VAL A 354 28.72 -1.96 -0.34
N GLU A 355 28.13 -0.84 -0.76
CA GLU A 355 28.00 0.36 0.07
C GLU A 355 26.90 0.22 1.13
N ARG A 356 25.84 -0.53 0.86
CA ARG A 356 24.69 -0.70 1.75
C ARG A 356 24.09 -2.11 1.65
N PHE A 357 23.82 -2.71 2.80
CA PHE A 357 23.27 -4.05 2.90
C PHE A 357 22.06 -4.07 3.85
N VAL A 358 20.92 -4.56 3.38
CA VAL A 358 19.70 -4.67 4.17
C VAL A 358 19.29 -6.13 4.27
N ASN A 359 19.48 -6.74 5.45
CA ASN A 359 19.05 -8.10 5.74
C ASN A 359 17.59 -8.13 6.22
N ILE A 360 16.76 -8.88 5.54
CA ILE A 360 15.35 -9.06 5.95
C ILE A 360 15.28 -10.07 7.11
N SER A 361 14.77 -9.61 8.25
CA SER A 361 14.58 -10.40 9.46
C SER A 361 13.09 -10.56 9.84
N THR A 362 12.81 -11.00 11.05
CA THR A 362 11.47 -11.32 11.53
C THR A 362 11.31 -11.03 13.02
N ASP A 363 10.07 -10.76 13.48
CA ASP A 363 9.68 -10.69 14.90
C ASP A 363 10.12 -11.92 15.70
N LYS A 364 10.18 -13.09 15.06
CA LYS A 364 10.60 -14.35 15.69
C LYS A 364 12.08 -14.39 16.11
N ALA A 365 12.89 -13.49 15.57
CA ALA A 365 14.31 -13.33 15.96
C ALA A 365 14.46 -12.59 17.30
N ALA A 366 13.50 -11.79 17.73
CA ALA A 366 13.52 -11.07 19.02
C ALA A 366 13.62 -12.02 20.21
N ALA A 367 12.69 -12.99 20.30
CA ALA A 367 12.72 -14.02 21.31
C ALA A 367 12.81 -15.39 20.61
N ALA A 368 14.02 -15.76 20.19
CA ALA A 368 14.32 -16.85 19.27
C ALA A 368 14.16 -18.24 19.93
N THR A 369 12.92 -18.73 20.04
CA THR A 369 12.60 -20.07 20.59
C THR A 369 12.51 -21.15 19.52
N SER A 370 12.23 -20.78 18.28
CA SER A 370 12.15 -21.70 17.13
C SER A 370 13.43 -21.71 16.29
N VAL A 371 13.63 -22.76 15.50
CA VAL A 371 14.74 -22.85 14.52
C VAL A 371 14.73 -21.64 13.58
N LEU A 372 13.56 -21.23 13.09
CA LEU A 372 13.41 -20.02 12.28
C LEU A 372 13.93 -18.78 13.01
N GLY A 373 13.44 -18.54 14.23
CA GLY A 373 13.85 -17.37 15.02
C GLY A 373 15.36 -17.38 15.30
N ARG A 374 15.91 -18.51 15.69
CA ARG A 374 17.36 -18.68 15.99
C ARG A 374 18.22 -18.43 14.76
N THR A 375 17.88 -19.01 13.62
CA THR A 375 18.65 -18.81 12.38
C THR A 375 18.59 -17.37 11.89
N LYS A 376 17.46 -16.69 12.01
CA LYS A 376 17.34 -15.27 11.67
C LYS A 376 18.07 -14.37 12.67
N ARG A 377 18.06 -14.70 13.96
CA ARG A 377 18.86 -14.00 14.97
C ARG A 377 20.36 -14.08 14.69
N LEU A 378 20.85 -15.24 14.27
CA LEU A 378 22.25 -15.41 13.87
C LEU A 378 22.58 -14.57 12.62
N ALA A 379 21.66 -14.52 11.64
CA ALA A 379 21.83 -13.65 10.46
C ALA A 379 21.90 -12.15 10.83
N GLU A 380 21.08 -11.68 11.79
CA GLU A 380 21.20 -10.31 12.33
C GLU A 380 22.58 -10.06 12.96
N ARG A 381 23.07 -10.99 13.76
CA ARG A 381 24.36 -10.89 14.44
C ARG A 381 25.55 -10.91 13.48
N LEU A 382 25.49 -11.73 12.42
CA LEU A 382 26.47 -11.73 11.33
C LEU A 382 26.49 -10.39 10.60
N THR A 383 25.31 -9.85 10.28
CA THR A 383 25.19 -8.54 9.62
C THR A 383 25.80 -7.43 10.50
N ALA A 384 25.50 -7.44 11.80
CA ALA A 384 26.06 -6.50 12.77
C ALA A 384 27.59 -6.61 12.88
N TRP A 385 28.16 -7.82 12.78
CA TRP A 385 29.60 -7.99 12.81
C TRP A 385 30.30 -7.31 11.63
N TYR A 386 29.82 -7.55 10.38
CA TYR A 386 30.39 -6.87 9.21
C TYR A 386 30.27 -5.36 9.33
N ALA A 387 29.11 -4.88 9.75
CA ALA A 387 28.86 -3.45 9.92
C ALA A 387 29.81 -2.80 10.90
N MET A 388 29.98 -3.40 12.08
CA MET A 388 30.85 -2.86 13.16
C MET A 388 32.33 -3.01 12.83
N GLN A 389 32.72 -4.12 12.21
CA GLN A 389 34.12 -4.38 11.87
C GLN A 389 34.66 -3.41 10.81
N TYR A 390 33.82 -3.02 9.86
CA TYR A 390 34.23 -2.22 8.70
C TYR A 390 33.62 -0.82 8.66
N GLY A 391 32.74 -0.45 9.61
CA GLY A 391 32.12 0.87 9.68
C GLY A 391 31.14 1.16 8.51
N ILE A 392 30.53 0.11 7.94
CA ILE A 392 29.66 0.21 6.76
C ILE A 392 28.19 0.03 7.13
N PRO A 393 27.23 0.70 6.43
CA PRO A 393 25.81 0.65 6.76
C PRO A 393 25.16 -0.68 6.32
N TYR A 394 25.60 -1.76 6.95
CA TYR A 394 24.95 -3.06 6.89
C TYR A 394 24.03 -3.18 8.09
N LEU A 395 22.76 -3.48 7.84
CA LEU A 395 21.69 -3.45 8.83
C LEU A 395 20.69 -4.59 8.62
N SER A 396 19.87 -4.84 9.63
CA SER A 396 18.77 -5.81 9.54
C SER A 396 17.44 -5.12 9.78
N VAL A 397 16.37 -5.59 9.12
CA VAL A 397 15.01 -5.07 9.33
C VAL A 397 14.10 -6.19 9.80
N ARG A 398 13.50 -6.01 10.96
CA ARG A 398 12.63 -6.97 11.64
C ARG A 398 11.17 -6.55 11.53
N PHE A 399 10.32 -7.45 11.02
CA PHE A 399 8.87 -7.27 10.98
C PHE A 399 8.13 -8.60 11.17
N GLY A 400 6.84 -8.54 11.46
CA GLY A 400 6.00 -9.69 11.71
C GLY A 400 5.46 -10.35 10.44
N ASN A 401 4.23 -10.89 10.52
CA ASN A 401 3.65 -11.58 9.37
C ASN A 401 3.19 -10.57 8.31
N VAL A 402 3.35 -10.94 7.04
CA VAL A 402 2.84 -10.16 5.92
C VAL A 402 1.66 -10.85 5.24
N LEU A 403 0.64 -10.06 4.92
CA LEU A 403 -0.60 -10.54 4.32
C LEU A 403 -0.39 -10.99 2.88
N GLY A 404 -1.02 -12.10 2.51
CA GLY A 404 -0.99 -12.60 1.14
C GLY A 404 0.35 -13.21 0.70
N SER A 405 1.34 -13.36 1.60
CA SER A 405 2.60 -14.01 1.27
C SER A 405 2.40 -15.50 0.98
N ARG A 406 3.20 -16.07 0.08
CA ARG A 406 3.16 -17.50 -0.29
C ARG A 406 3.20 -18.38 0.96
N GLY A 407 2.23 -19.31 1.07
CA GLY A 407 2.11 -20.22 2.22
C GLY A 407 1.65 -19.54 3.53
N SER A 408 1.08 -18.34 3.46
CA SER A 408 0.51 -17.66 4.63
C SER A 408 -0.78 -18.34 5.10
N VAL A 409 -1.14 -18.07 6.37
CA VAL A 409 -2.37 -18.58 7.00
C VAL A 409 -3.62 -18.21 6.21
N LEU A 410 -3.67 -17.02 5.60
CA LEU A 410 -4.81 -16.57 4.79
C LEU A 410 -5.01 -17.41 3.53
N ILE A 411 -3.92 -17.79 2.85
CA ILE A 411 -3.98 -18.68 1.68
C ILE A 411 -4.48 -20.06 2.08
N SER A 412 -4.01 -20.54 3.25
CA SER A 412 -4.47 -21.84 3.79
C SER A 412 -5.96 -21.79 4.11
N PHE A 413 -6.44 -20.75 4.79
CA PHE A 413 -7.86 -20.58 5.11
C PHE A 413 -8.72 -20.50 3.85
N ARG A 414 -8.31 -19.71 2.86
CA ARG A 414 -9.02 -19.62 1.58
C ARG A 414 -9.15 -20.99 0.92
N SER A 415 -8.05 -21.74 0.81
CA SER A 415 -8.07 -23.09 0.23
C SER A 415 -8.97 -24.06 1.01
N GLN A 416 -8.98 -23.98 2.35
CA GLN A 416 -9.84 -24.80 3.19
C GLN A 416 -11.32 -24.42 3.01
N ILE A 417 -11.65 -23.15 2.96
CA ILE A 417 -13.01 -22.64 2.72
C ILE A 417 -13.51 -23.04 1.32
N GLU A 418 -12.67 -22.92 0.30
CA GLU A 418 -13.01 -23.33 -1.07
C GLU A 418 -13.37 -24.81 -1.14
N LYS A 419 -12.65 -25.66 -0.39
CA LYS A 419 -12.86 -27.12 -0.30
C LYS A 419 -14.03 -27.54 0.60
N GLY A 420 -14.70 -26.61 1.28
CA GLY A 420 -15.80 -26.93 2.19
C GLY A 420 -15.40 -27.14 3.64
N GLY A 421 -14.18 -26.77 4.03
CA GLY A 421 -13.68 -26.84 5.40
C GLY A 421 -13.11 -28.22 5.83
N PRO A 422 -12.85 -28.42 7.15
CA PRO A 422 -12.88 -27.38 8.17
C PRO A 422 -11.73 -26.39 8.05
N VAL A 423 -11.90 -25.17 8.60
CA VAL A 423 -10.80 -24.22 8.78
C VAL A 423 -10.02 -24.57 10.04
N THR A 424 -8.69 -24.74 9.93
CA THR A 424 -7.84 -25.15 11.04
C THR A 424 -7.12 -23.97 11.68
N VAL A 425 -7.35 -23.76 12.98
CA VAL A 425 -6.71 -22.73 13.82
C VAL A 425 -5.93 -23.43 14.93
N THR A 426 -4.71 -22.95 15.24
CA THR A 426 -3.86 -23.61 16.23
C THR A 426 -4.37 -23.42 17.66
N HIS A 427 -4.85 -22.24 18.02
CA HIS A 427 -5.44 -21.96 19.33
C HIS A 427 -6.39 -20.76 19.26
N PRO A 428 -7.49 -20.72 20.05
CA PRO A 428 -8.45 -19.61 20.05
C PRO A 428 -7.83 -18.23 20.31
N ASP A 429 -6.83 -18.17 21.19
CA ASP A 429 -6.23 -16.92 21.64
C ASP A 429 -4.91 -16.58 20.96
N VAL A 430 -4.48 -17.37 19.97
CA VAL A 430 -3.23 -17.07 19.25
C VAL A 430 -3.37 -15.75 18.49
N THR A 431 -2.40 -14.85 18.71
CA THR A 431 -2.34 -13.56 17.99
C THR A 431 -1.10 -13.47 17.12
N ARG A 432 -1.21 -12.70 16.05
CA ARG A 432 -0.09 -12.36 15.17
C ARG A 432 -0.17 -10.89 14.77
N TYR A 433 0.99 -10.30 14.57
CA TYR A 433 1.10 -9.02 13.89
C TYR A 433 0.95 -9.21 12.40
N PHE A 434 0.28 -8.27 11.74
CA PHE A 434 0.12 -8.28 10.29
C PHE A 434 0.46 -6.93 9.67
N MET A 435 1.03 -6.99 8.47
CA MET A 435 1.35 -5.85 7.63
C MET A 435 1.10 -6.23 6.17
N THR A 436 0.82 -5.28 5.30
CA THR A 436 0.79 -5.58 3.86
C THR A 436 2.21 -5.73 3.31
N ILE A 437 2.38 -6.51 2.23
CA ILE A 437 3.70 -6.68 1.61
C ILE A 437 4.23 -5.34 1.08
N PRO A 438 3.44 -4.51 0.35
CA PRO A 438 3.92 -3.20 -0.10
C PRO A 438 4.38 -2.28 1.03
N GLU A 439 3.61 -2.24 2.13
CA GLU A 439 3.93 -1.45 3.31
C GLU A 439 5.24 -1.90 3.98
N ALA A 440 5.41 -3.22 4.16
CA ALA A 440 6.65 -3.76 4.72
C ALA A 440 7.87 -3.40 3.86
N CYS A 441 7.75 -3.52 2.54
CA CYS A 441 8.84 -3.20 1.61
C CYS A 441 9.14 -1.69 1.57
N GLU A 442 8.12 -0.83 1.62
CA GLU A 442 8.31 0.61 1.71
C GLU A 442 9.09 1.01 2.97
N LEU A 443 8.73 0.42 4.14
CA LEU A 443 9.48 0.64 5.39
C LEU A 443 10.87 0.00 5.38
N VAL A 444 11.08 -1.12 4.68
CA VAL A 444 12.42 -1.70 4.47
C VAL A 444 13.30 -0.75 3.66
N LEU A 445 12.77 -0.17 2.59
CA LEU A 445 13.51 0.85 1.83
C LEU A 445 13.81 2.08 2.68
N GLN A 446 12.86 2.55 3.47
CA GLN A 446 13.06 3.66 4.41
C GLN A 446 14.13 3.31 5.47
N SER A 447 14.08 2.08 6.02
CA SER A 447 15.09 1.57 6.95
C SER A 447 16.49 1.58 6.33
N GLY A 448 16.58 1.21 5.05
CA GLY A 448 17.82 1.31 4.29
C GLY A 448 18.36 2.75 4.23
N ALA A 449 17.52 3.77 4.17
CA ALA A 449 17.93 5.17 4.12
C ALA A 449 18.47 5.69 5.46
N ILE A 450 17.78 5.36 6.57
CA ILE A 450 18.06 5.96 7.90
C ILE A 450 18.98 5.10 8.78
N GLY A 451 19.10 3.78 8.50
CA GLY A 451 19.81 2.85 9.38
C GLY A 451 21.32 3.08 9.42
N ARG A 452 21.90 2.91 10.61
CA ARG A 452 23.31 3.04 10.92
C ARG A 452 24.01 1.67 10.89
N PRO A 453 25.35 1.62 10.85
CA PRO A 453 26.06 0.36 10.89
C PRO A 453 25.69 -0.51 12.10
N GLY A 454 25.24 -1.73 11.83
CA GLY A 454 24.90 -2.73 12.84
C GLY A 454 23.50 -2.67 13.42
N ASP A 455 22.69 -1.68 13.04
CA ASP A 455 21.32 -1.55 13.54
C ASP A 455 20.45 -2.75 13.14
N VAL A 456 19.57 -3.12 14.06
CA VAL A 456 18.39 -3.92 13.77
C VAL A 456 17.17 -3.01 13.90
N LEU A 457 16.60 -2.66 12.77
CA LEU A 457 15.44 -1.78 12.70
C LEU A 457 14.15 -2.61 12.79
N VAL A 458 13.27 -2.24 13.70
CA VAL A 458 12.04 -2.95 14.02
C VAL A 458 10.86 -2.12 13.54
N LEU A 459 10.10 -2.67 12.60
CA LEU A 459 8.93 -1.99 12.05
C LEU A 459 7.77 -2.03 13.04
N ASP A 460 7.06 -0.90 13.18
CA ASP A 460 5.82 -0.83 13.95
C ASP A 460 4.74 -1.70 13.28
N MET A 461 4.38 -2.77 13.95
CA MET A 461 3.40 -3.75 13.47
C MET A 461 1.96 -3.41 13.87
N GLY A 462 1.73 -2.29 14.57
CA GLY A 462 0.42 -1.96 15.14
C GLY A 462 -0.05 -2.99 16.16
N GLU A 463 -1.36 -3.16 16.28
CA GLU A 463 -1.95 -4.09 17.25
C GLU A 463 -1.95 -5.54 16.74
N PRO A 464 -1.70 -6.52 17.61
CA PRO A 464 -1.77 -7.93 17.26
C PRO A 464 -3.22 -8.38 17.06
N VAL A 465 -3.46 -9.19 16.02
CA VAL A 465 -4.80 -9.67 15.64
C VAL A 465 -4.97 -11.16 16.01
N LYS A 466 -6.12 -11.54 16.56
CA LYS A 466 -6.46 -12.94 16.81
C LYS A 466 -6.68 -13.68 15.48
N ILE A 467 -5.98 -14.79 15.30
CA ILE A 467 -6.11 -15.63 14.09
C ILE A 467 -7.53 -16.21 13.96
N LEU A 468 -8.18 -16.49 15.09
CA LEU A 468 -9.56 -16.94 15.10
C LEU A 468 -10.53 -15.91 14.48
N ASP A 469 -10.34 -14.62 14.76
CA ASP A 469 -11.20 -13.56 14.23
C ASP A 469 -11.02 -13.42 12.70
N VAL A 470 -9.78 -13.57 12.23
CA VAL A 470 -9.48 -13.64 10.80
C VAL A 470 -10.19 -14.82 10.14
N ALA A 471 -10.12 -16.02 10.76
CA ALA A 471 -10.79 -17.22 10.24
C ALA A 471 -12.30 -17.04 10.16
N LYS A 472 -12.94 -16.60 11.26
CA LYS A 472 -14.40 -16.33 11.31
C LYS A 472 -14.84 -15.38 10.21
N ARG A 473 -14.07 -14.33 10.01
CA ARG A 473 -14.38 -13.32 9.01
C ARG A 473 -14.29 -13.86 7.59
N MET A 474 -13.22 -14.59 7.26
CA MET A 474 -13.08 -15.21 5.93
C MET A 474 -14.20 -16.22 5.65
N ILE A 475 -14.67 -16.94 6.68
CA ILE A 475 -15.82 -17.84 6.58
C ILE A 475 -17.10 -17.03 6.28
N ALA A 476 -17.37 -15.97 7.04
CA ALA A 476 -18.52 -15.11 6.85
C ALA A 476 -18.56 -14.50 5.44
N GLU A 477 -17.41 -13.99 4.94
CA GLU A 477 -17.29 -13.46 3.58
C GLU A 477 -17.59 -14.51 2.50
N SER A 478 -17.28 -15.78 2.76
CA SER A 478 -17.54 -16.88 1.81
C SER A 478 -19.02 -17.26 1.71
N LYS A 479 -19.86 -16.83 2.66
CA LYS A 479 -21.27 -17.22 2.81
C LYS A 479 -21.49 -18.75 2.89
N LYS A 480 -20.44 -19.49 3.29
CA LYS A 480 -20.49 -20.94 3.51
C LYS A 480 -20.57 -21.23 5.00
N ASP A 481 -21.25 -22.31 5.36
CA ASP A 481 -21.24 -22.85 6.72
C ASP A 481 -20.02 -23.76 6.89
N ILE A 482 -18.98 -23.24 7.56
CA ILE A 482 -17.67 -23.89 7.67
C ILE A 482 -17.28 -23.96 9.16
N GLU A 483 -17.01 -25.17 9.63
CA GLU A 483 -16.52 -25.40 11.00
C GLU A 483 -15.07 -24.95 11.18
N ILE A 484 -14.75 -24.48 12.39
CA ILE A 484 -13.38 -24.18 12.80
C ILE A 484 -12.88 -25.30 13.72
N HIS A 485 -11.76 -25.92 13.33
CA HIS A 485 -11.12 -26.99 14.09
C HIS A 485 -9.84 -26.49 14.75
N PHE A 486 -9.70 -26.71 16.07
CA PHE A 486 -8.50 -26.32 16.83
C PHE A 486 -7.50 -27.48 16.87
N THR A 487 -6.27 -27.23 16.40
CA THR A 487 -5.23 -28.28 16.25
C THR A 487 -4.24 -28.33 17.41
N GLY A 488 -4.22 -27.36 18.29
CA GLY A 488 -3.16 -27.12 19.27
C GLY A 488 -1.96 -26.36 18.65
N LEU A 489 -1.16 -25.73 19.51
CA LEU A 489 0.06 -25.04 19.08
C LEU A 489 1.08 -26.06 18.55
N ARG A 490 1.78 -25.68 17.49
CA ARG A 490 2.86 -26.47 16.90
C ARG A 490 4.14 -26.32 17.71
N HIS A 491 5.06 -27.28 17.58
CA HIS A 491 6.38 -27.15 18.20
C HIS A 491 7.08 -25.87 17.72
N GLY A 492 7.65 -25.10 18.65
CA GLY A 492 8.28 -23.82 18.37
C GLY A 492 7.31 -22.64 18.10
N GLU A 493 6.00 -22.89 18.05
CA GLU A 493 5.01 -21.84 17.88
C GLU A 493 4.66 -21.19 19.22
N LYS A 494 4.58 -19.84 19.24
CA LYS A 494 4.19 -19.07 20.42
C LYS A 494 2.73 -18.66 20.36
N MET A 495 2.13 -18.43 21.54
CA MET A 495 0.81 -17.84 21.65
C MET A 495 0.79 -16.41 21.08
N HIS A 496 1.77 -15.60 21.50
CA HIS A 496 1.94 -14.22 21.08
C HIS A 496 3.37 -14.00 20.65
N GLU A 497 3.59 -13.33 19.51
CA GLU A 497 4.92 -12.90 19.07
C GLU A 497 5.27 -11.56 19.72
N VAL A 498 6.55 -11.30 19.91
CA VAL A 498 7.07 -10.06 20.46
C VAL A 498 8.04 -9.43 19.45
N LEU A 499 8.03 -8.11 19.37
CA LEU A 499 8.92 -7.36 18.46
C LEU A 499 10.32 -7.13 19.06
N PHE A 500 10.38 -7.10 20.39
CA PHE A 500 11.61 -6.88 21.17
C PHE A 500 11.82 -8.04 22.14
N SER A 501 13.06 -8.43 22.38
CA SER A 501 13.38 -9.35 23.48
C SER A 501 13.37 -8.61 24.82
N GLY A 502 13.26 -9.35 25.93
CA GLY A 502 13.31 -8.73 27.26
C GLY A 502 14.64 -8.03 27.59
N ALA A 503 15.69 -8.31 26.83
CA ALA A 503 17.01 -7.68 26.97
C ALA A 503 17.23 -6.52 25.98
N GLU A 504 16.33 -6.30 25.02
CA GLU A 504 16.41 -5.24 24.02
C GLU A 504 15.60 -4.03 24.49
N ALA A 505 16.22 -2.88 24.60
CA ALA A 505 15.56 -1.60 24.74
C ALA A 505 15.34 -1.04 23.34
N GLY A 506 14.08 -0.99 22.89
CA GLY A 506 13.75 -0.35 21.62
C GLY A 506 13.89 1.17 21.74
N GLU A 507 14.74 1.78 20.93
CA GLU A 507 14.91 3.23 20.87
C GLU A 507 14.14 3.78 19.64
N PRO A 508 13.51 4.96 19.73
CA PRO A 508 12.89 5.59 18.58
C PRO A 508 13.94 5.94 17.51
N SER A 509 13.67 5.64 16.25
CA SER A 509 14.48 6.11 15.13
C SER A 509 14.01 7.48 14.61
N GLU A 510 14.64 7.96 13.55
CA GLU A 510 14.21 9.17 12.84
C GLU A 510 12.82 9.03 12.20
N HIS A 511 12.36 7.80 11.98
CA HIS A 511 11.04 7.52 11.40
C HIS A 511 10.06 7.00 12.46
N PRO A 512 8.84 7.57 12.59
CA PRO A 512 7.90 7.27 13.67
C PRO A 512 7.38 5.82 13.70
N LEU A 513 7.51 5.08 12.61
CA LEU A 513 7.10 3.67 12.50
C LEU A 513 8.29 2.70 12.53
N ILE A 514 9.47 3.16 12.90
CA ILE A 514 10.68 2.35 12.96
C ILE A 514 11.38 2.59 14.30
N SER A 515 11.68 1.52 15.02
CA SER A 515 12.49 1.56 16.23
C SER A 515 13.85 0.89 15.99
N GLU A 516 14.84 1.24 16.78
CA GLU A 516 16.21 0.70 16.71
C GLU A 516 16.46 -0.25 17.86
N VAL A 517 17.15 -1.35 17.60
CA VAL A 517 17.74 -2.21 18.62
C VAL A 517 19.14 -2.63 18.21
N GLN A 518 19.99 -2.90 19.18
CA GLN A 518 21.33 -3.41 18.96
C GLN A 518 21.38 -4.91 19.26
N VAL A 519 22.15 -5.65 18.45
CA VAL A 519 22.40 -7.06 18.66
C VAL A 519 23.89 -7.31 18.83
N PRO A 520 24.31 -8.24 19.72
CA PRO A 520 25.72 -8.56 19.85
C PRO A 520 26.24 -9.16 18.54
N PRO A 521 27.39 -8.67 18.01
CA PRO A 521 27.94 -9.18 16.75
C PRO A 521 28.38 -10.64 16.88
N LEU A 522 28.38 -11.36 15.75
CA LEU A 522 28.88 -12.73 15.65
C LEU A 522 29.92 -12.81 14.54
N ASP A 523 31.15 -13.17 14.90
CA ASP A 523 32.21 -13.37 13.94
C ASP A 523 31.88 -14.53 12.98
N PRO A 524 31.90 -14.32 11.65
CA PRO A 524 31.64 -15.35 10.65
C PRO A 524 32.52 -16.58 10.76
N GLU A 525 33.78 -16.44 11.26
CA GLU A 525 34.71 -17.55 11.46
C GLU A 525 34.29 -18.48 12.59
N LEU A 526 33.51 -17.98 13.54
CA LEU A 526 32.95 -18.77 14.64
C LEU A 526 31.70 -19.57 14.25
N VAL A 527 31.20 -19.42 13.02
CA VAL A 527 30.02 -20.13 12.54
C VAL A 527 30.45 -21.48 11.93
N PRO A 528 30.14 -22.61 12.59
CA PRO A 528 30.54 -23.91 12.09
C PRO A 528 29.76 -24.30 10.81
N ALA A 529 30.34 -25.18 9.99
CA ALA A 529 29.69 -25.71 8.79
C ALA A 529 28.39 -26.48 9.11
N ALA A 530 28.33 -27.10 10.29
CA ALA A 530 27.09 -27.68 10.84
C ALA A 530 27.03 -27.37 12.35
N PRO A 531 25.84 -27.14 12.91
CA PRO A 531 25.69 -26.94 14.34
C PRO A 531 26.10 -28.24 15.08
N THR A 532 26.94 -28.12 16.10
CA THR A 532 27.42 -29.25 16.91
C THR A 532 26.56 -29.39 18.17
N GLU A 533 26.32 -30.65 18.59
CA GLU A 533 25.73 -30.91 19.92
C GLU A 533 26.80 -30.79 20.98
N GLU A 534 26.85 -29.65 21.67
CA GLU A 534 27.64 -29.49 22.88
C GLU A 534 26.72 -29.35 24.08
N ASP A 535 26.96 -30.11 25.13
CA ASP A 535 26.28 -30.05 26.44
C ASP A 535 24.78 -30.37 26.47
N GLY A 536 24.28 -31.26 25.63
CA GLY A 536 22.86 -31.68 25.66
C GLY A 536 21.85 -30.57 25.29
N ARG A 537 22.34 -29.49 24.69
CA ARG A 537 21.52 -28.43 24.13
C ARG A 537 21.33 -28.67 22.64
N SER A 538 20.18 -28.19 22.10
CA SER A 538 20.03 -28.16 20.63
C SER A 538 21.25 -27.47 19.98
N PRO A 539 21.78 -28.00 18.87
CA PRO A 539 22.91 -27.38 18.16
C PRO A 539 22.73 -25.88 17.89
N LEU A 540 21.46 -25.44 17.76
CA LEU A 540 21.12 -24.02 17.57
C LEU A 540 21.13 -23.21 18.87
N ASP A 541 21.01 -23.84 20.05
CA ASP A 541 21.06 -23.15 21.35
C ASP A 541 22.47 -22.73 21.70
N SER A 542 23.47 -23.57 21.38
CA SER A 542 24.88 -23.29 21.58
C SER A 542 25.34 -22.09 20.73
N ALA A 543 24.87 -22.01 19.49
CA ALA A 543 25.23 -20.93 18.56
C ALA A 543 24.55 -19.57 18.88
N VAL A 544 23.44 -19.57 19.62
CA VAL A 544 22.72 -18.35 20.01
C VAL A 544 23.21 -17.79 21.35
N ALA A 545 23.80 -18.63 22.24
CA ALA A 545 24.33 -18.19 23.51
C ALA A 545 25.51 -17.22 23.27
N PRO A 546 25.65 -16.15 24.07
CA PRO A 546 26.83 -15.31 24.00
C PRO A 546 28.08 -16.18 24.30
N PRO A 547 29.21 -15.95 23.61
CA PRO A 547 30.44 -16.66 23.90
C PRO A 547 30.79 -16.48 25.39
N ARG A 548 31.11 -17.57 26.08
CA ARG A 548 31.50 -17.58 27.50
C ARG A 548 32.83 -16.85 27.76
N THR A 549 33.48 -16.34 26.74
CA THR A 549 34.72 -15.56 26.87
C THR A 549 34.35 -14.10 27.12
N GLN A 550 34.65 -13.63 28.30
CA GLN A 550 34.67 -12.21 28.64
C GLN A 550 35.43 -11.47 27.54
N LEU A 551 34.70 -10.65 26.76
CA LEU A 551 35.33 -9.57 26.02
C LEU A 551 35.98 -8.69 27.09
N THR A 552 37.27 -8.85 27.27
CA THR A 552 38.08 -8.00 28.15
C THR A 552 37.88 -6.58 27.65
N ILE A 553 37.64 -5.68 28.58
CA ILE A 553 37.48 -4.22 28.40
C ILE A 553 38.59 -3.59 27.54
N GLU A 554 39.70 -4.32 27.28
CA GLU A 554 40.80 -3.91 26.42
C GLU A 554 40.44 -3.75 24.93
N HIS A 555 39.55 -4.57 24.36
CA HIS A 555 39.18 -4.47 22.94
C HIS A 555 38.25 -3.29 22.65
N VAL A 556 37.44 -2.89 23.63
CA VAL A 556 36.59 -1.68 23.52
C VAL A 556 37.48 -0.41 23.62
N ARG A 557 38.52 -0.43 24.46
CA ARG A 557 39.46 0.70 24.57
C ARG A 557 40.35 0.90 23.34
N LEU A 558 40.69 -0.16 22.62
CA LEU A 558 41.46 -0.04 21.38
C LEU A 558 40.64 0.56 20.22
N ALA A 559 39.34 0.30 20.16
CA ALA A 559 38.44 0.94 19.20
C ALA A 559 38.25 2.44 19.52
N GLU A 560 38.11 2.81 20.78
CA GLU A 560 38.03 4.23 21.20
C GLU A 560 39.34 4.99 20.98
N ALA A 561 40.48 4.36 21.18
CA ALA A 561 41.80 4.99 20.96
C ALA A 561 42.09 5.24 19.47
N SER A 562 41.58 4.40 18.57
CA SER A 562 41.70 4.58 17.12
C SER A 562 40.84 5.75 16.57
N LEU A 563 39.76 6.10 17.27
CA LEU A 563 38.89 7.21 16.90
C LEU A 563 39.39 8.58 17.39
N ILE A 564 40.27 8.62 18.36
CA ILE A 564 40.82 9.87 18.95
C ILE A 564 42.18 10.27 18.35
N GLY A 565 42.89 9.33 17.68
CA GLY A 565 44.21 9.55 17.11
C GLY A 565 44.31 10.17 15.72
N GLY A 566 43.21 10.58 15.13
CA GLY A 566 43.12 11.11 13.75
C GLY A 566 42.89 12.61 13.61
N ARG A 567 43.28 13.41 14.62
CA ARG A 567 43.30 14.89 14.52
C ARG A 567 44.60 15.40 15.13
N GLU A 568 45.65 15.48 14.32
CA GLU A 568 46.70 16.49 14.33
C GLU A 568 47.14 16.76 12.89
#